data_d339b5c5f8e3d36e276e2cab8a270466
#
_entry.id   d339b5c5f8e3d36e276e2cab8a270466
#
_cell.length_a   1.000
_cell.length_b   1.000
_cell.length_c   1.000
_cell.angle_alpha   90.00
_cell.angle_beta   90.00
_cell.angle_gamma   90.00
#
_symmetry.space_group_name_H-M   'P 1'
#
loop_
_entity.id
_entity.type
_entity.pdbx_description
1 polymer ?
#
loop_
_entity_poly.entity_id
_entity_poly.type
_entity_poly.pdbx_seq_one_letter_code
_entity_poly.pdbx_strand_id
1 'polypeptide(L)'
;MVRKLLLTIISCCVFLFSLRSQTPYHELAKDTIVTRPVFMGNAYLLDGKKLNIQVMQWFMTDHPLAHDQIRGAVLTDQLAAVSFTIGGIIFLGGVLIRQDDQGIGEDLMLMGGAGIGAGLLFSIVSGGHQHRAVQLYNEDIKRYYNPSAGVEWQFGLSGSGLTLRLM
;
A
#
# COMPACT_ATOMS: atom_id res chain seq x y z
N MET A 1 -21.56 11.95 30.72
CA MET A 1 -20.28 11.22 30.72
C MET A 1 -19.80 10.85 29.30
N VAL A 2 -20.66 10.32 28.47
CA VAL A 2 -20.38 9.88 27.08
C VAL A 2 -19.72 10.96 26.20
N ARG A 3 -20.18 12.21 26.24
CA ARG A 3 -19.67 13.33 25.45
C ARG A 3 -18.18 13.64 25.72
N LYS A 4 -17.75 13.52 26.98
CA LYS A 4 -16.33 13.71 27.36
C LYS A 4 -15.45 12.56 26.88
N LEU A 5 -15.95 11.34 26.93
CA LEU A 5 -15.24 10.14 26.46
C LEU A 5 -15.03 10.17 24.93
N LEU A 6 -16.06 10.61 24.19
CA LEU A 6 -15.99 10.74 22.74
C LEU A 6 -14.94 11.78 22.29
N LEU A 7 -14.87 12.93 22.97
CA LEU A 7 -13.86 13.96 22.71
C LEU A 7 -12.44 13.47 23.00
N THR A 8 -12.24 12.67 24.05
CA THR A 8 -10.93 12.11 24.40
C THR A 8 -10.47 11.09 23.35
N ILE A 9 -11.37 10.24 22.85
CA ILE A 9 -11.07 9.26 21.80
C ILE A 9 -10.70 9.94 20.49
N ILE A 10 -11.45 10.98 20.07
CA ILE A 10 -11.16 11.75 18.84
C ILE A 10 -9.82 12.46 18.97
N SER A 11 -9.52 13.06 20.13
CA SER A 11 -8.23 13.72 20.39
C SER A 11 -7.07 12.74 20.35
N CYS A 12 -7.22 11.53 20.90
CA CYS A 12 -6.19 10.48 20.89
C CYS A 12 -5.93 9.96 19.47
N CYS A 13 -6.98 9.77 18.65
CA CYS A 13 -6.84 9.37 17.26
C CYS A 13 -6.10 10.42 16.41
N VAL A 14 -6.37 11.71 16.59
CA VAL A 14 -5.67 12.80 15.90
C VAL A 14 -4.19 12.84 16.27
N PHE A 15 -3.86 12.59 17.55
CA PHE A 15 -2.46 12.61 18.02
C PHE A 15 -1.63 11.44 17.49
N LEU A 16 -2.23 10.25 17.33
CA LEU A 16 -1.55 9.07 16.76
C LEU A 16 -1.22 9.22 15.28
N PHE A 17 -1.94 10.05 14.53
CA PHE A 17 -1.66 10.35 13.12
C PHE A 17 -0.46 11.29 12.93
N SER A 18 -0.07 12.06 13.94
CA SER A 18 0.99 13.10 13.82
C SER A 18 2.42 12.60 14.05
N LEU A 19 2.62 11.37 14.54
CA LEU A 19 3.94 10.84 14.90
C LEU A 19 4.58 9.99 13.80
N ARG A 20 4.57 10.45 12.53
CA ARG A 20 5.36 9.79 11.48
C ARG A 20 6.69 10.53 11.31
N SER A 21 7.73 9.98 11.93
CA SER A 21 9.12 10.42 11.77
C SER A 21 9.60 10.18 10.33
N GLN A 22 10.05 11.24 9.69
CA GLN A 22 10.73 11.19 8.39
C GLN A 22 12.21 10.91 8.63
N THR A 23 12.70 9.75 8.24
CA THR A 23 14.14 9.46 8.18
C THR A 23 14.69 9.80 6.79
N PRO A 24 15.85 10.44 6.66
CA PRO A 24 16.44 10.73 5.35
C PRO A 24 17.03 9.47 4.71
N TYR A 25 16.47 9.07 3.56
CA TYR A 25 16.85 7.86 2.82
C TYR A 25 17.63 8.17 1.52
N HIS A 26 18.44 9.21 1.49
CA HIS A 26 19.02 9.75 0.24
C HIS A 26 20.03 8.84 -0.49
N GLU A 27 20.60 7.82 0.17
CA GLU A 27 21.65 6.98 -0.45
C GLU A 27 21.20 5.60 -0.99
N LEU A 28 19.96 5.19 -0.72
CA LEU A 28 19.49 3.82 -0.96
C LEU A 28 18.78 3.59 -2.30
N ALA A 29 18.76 4.59 -3.20
CA ALA A 29 17.99 4.54 -4.46
C ALA A 29 18.53 3.55 -5.52
N LYS A 30 19.59 2.78 -5.20
CA LYS A 30 20.24 1.84 -6.14
C LYS A 30 19.84 0.37 -5.92
N ASP A 31 19.21 0.06 -4.79
CA ASP A 31 18.93 -1.32 -4.42
C ASP A 31 17.49 -1.74 -4.76
N THR A 32 17.33 -3.02 -5.10
CA THR A 32 16.01 -3.59 -5.38
C THR A 32 15.19 -3.76 -4.10
N ILE A 33 13.91 -3.48 -4.18
CA ILE A 33 12.97 -3.69 -3.07
C ILE A 33 12.60 -5.16 -2.99
N VAL A 34 12.86 -5.79 -1.84
CA VAL A 34 12.51 -7.18 -1.57
C VAL A 34 11.10 -7.26 -1.01
N THR A 35 10.26 -8.10 -1.60
CA THR A 35 8.90 -8.37 -1.12
C THR A 35 8.91 -9.60 -0.23
N ARG A 36 8.40 -9.47 1.00
CA ARG A 36 8.23 -10.58 1.94
C ARG A 36 6.74 -10.76 2.24
N PRO A 37 6.17 -11.96 2.01
CA PRO A 37 4.79 -12.22 2.38
C PRO A 37 4.62 -12.17 3.91
N VAL A 38 3.54 -11.53 4.36
CA VAL A 38 3.13 -11.45 5.76
C VAL A 38 1.66 -11.83 5.88
N PHE A 39 1.17 -12.09 7.11
CA PHE A 39 -0.17 -12.64 7.37
C PHE A 39 -1.33 -11.90 6.64
N MET A 40 -1.25 -10.59 6.44
CA MET A 40 -2.28 -9.80 5.74
C MET A 40 -1.68 -8.94 4.62
N GLY A 41 -0.90 -9.54 3.71
CA GLY A 41 -0.35 -8.80 2.57
C GLY A 41 1.15 -8.99 2.38
N ASN A 42 1.84 -7.93 1.97
CA ASN A 42 3.27 -7.95 1.71
C ASN A 42 3.99 -6.87 2.53
N ALA A 43 5.14 -7.23 3.07
CA ALA A 43 6.09 -6.28 3.62
C ALA A 43 7.17 -6.01 2.56
N TYR A 44 7.47 -4.74 2.33
CA TYR A 44 8.49 -4.30 1.39
C TYR A 44 9.71 -3.86 2.16
N LEU A 45 10.87 -4.41 1.79
CA LEU A 45 12.13 -4.15 2.48
C LEU A 45 13.15 -3.63 1.48
N LEU A 46 13.91 -2.62 1.90
CA LEU A 46 15.09 -2.13 1.21
C LEU A 46 16.24 -2.22 2.19
N ASP A 47 17.29 -2.93 1.83
CA ASP A 47 18.44 -3.20 2.71
C ASP A 47 18.02 -3.74 4.10
N GLY A 48 17.04 -4.67 4.09
CA GLY A 48 16.51 -5.29 5.31
C GLY A 48 15.60 -4.39 6.16
N LYS A 49 15.45 -3.11 5.82
CA LYS A 49 14.55 -2.16 6.52
C LYS A 49 13.17 -2.13 5.87
N LYS A 50 12.12 -2.22 6.69
CA LYS A 50 10.73 -2.14 6.21
C LYS A 50 10.41 -0.74 5.68
N LEU A 51 9.97 -0.68 4.43
CA LEU A 51 9.53 0.56 3.80
C LEU A 51 8.06 0.87 4.14
N ASN A 52 7.79 2.15 4.37
CA ASN A 52 6.43 2.68 4.40
C ASN A 52 6.03 3.11 2.98
N ILE A 53 4.73 3.10 2.67
CA ILE A 53 4.16 3.47 1.37
C ILE A 53 4.59 4.89 0.94
N GLN A 54 4.67 5.83 1.86
CA GLN A 54 5.11 7.22 1.58
C GLN A 54 6.59 7.29 1.22
N VAL A 55 7.43 6.49 1.88
CA VAL A 55 8.85 6.36 1.56
C VAL A 55 9.03 5.70 0.20
N MET A 56 8.23 4.67 -0.11
CA MET A 56 8.22 4.04 -1.43
C MET A 56 7.84 5.03 -2.53
N GLN A 57 6.82 5.88 -2.30
CA GLN A 57 6.42 6.91 -3.24
C GLN A 57 7.56 7.90 -3.53
N TRP A 58 8.32 8.27 -2.51
CA TRP A 58 9.47 9.15 -2.68
C TRP A 58 10.59 8.49 -3.50
N PHE A 59 10.94 7.22 -3.21
CA PHE A 59 11.92 6.47 -3.98
C PHE A 59 11.55 6.29 -5.46
N MET A 60 10.26 6.17 -5.75
CA MET A 60 9.74 5.92 -7.09
C MET A 60 9.52 7.20 -7.89
N THR A 61 9.87 8.38 -7.35
CA THR A 61 9.61 9.67 -8.03
C THR A 61 10.27 9.76 -9.40
N ASP A 62 11.49 9.22 -9.53
CA ASP A 62 12.26 9.23 -10.79
C ASP A 62 11.89 8.08 -11.75
N HIS A 63 10.94 7.21 -11.34
CA HIS A 63 10.48 6.03 -12.08
C HIS A 63 9.00 6.18 -12.45
N PRO A 64 8.63 6.83 -13.58
CA PRO A 64 7.26 7.29 -13.83
C PRO A 64 6.20 6.18 -13.77
N LEU A 65 6.48 4.99 -14.30
CA LEU A 65 5.52 3.88 -14.27
C LEU A 65 5.30 3.32 -12.86
N ALA A 66 6.36 3.24 -12.06
CA ALA A 66 6.27 2.82 -10.66
C ALA A 66 5.61 3.89 -9.81
N HIS A 67 5.93 5.17 -10.07
CA HIS A 67 5.36 6.32 -9.38
C HIS A 67 3.84 6.41 -9.56
N ASP A 68 3.31 6.20 -10.75
CA ASP A 68 1.87 6.21 -11.00
C ASP A 68 1.15 5.12 -10.20
N GLN A 69 1.72 3.92 -10.14
CA GLN A 69 1.14 2.83 -9.36
C GLN A 69 1.19 3.10 -7.85
N ILE A 70 2.33 3.59 -7.33
CA ILE A 70 2.44 3.85 -5.89
C ILE A 70 1.55 5.03 -5.47
N ARG A 71 1.33 6.02 -6.34
CA ARG A 71 0.37 7.10 -6.10
C ARG A 71 -1.05 6.57 -5.97
N GLY A 72 -1.46 5.65 -6.84
CA GLY A 72 -2.74 4.93 -6.72
C GLY A 72 -2.85 4.18 -5.39
N ALA A 73 -1.78 3.51 -4.97
CA ALA A 73 -1.72 2.82 -3.69
C ALA A 73 -1.89 3.78 -2.49
N VAL A 74 -1.23 4.94 -2.51
CA VAL A 74 -1.35 5.95 -1.44
C VAL A 74 -2.79 6.47 -1.34
N LEU A 75 -3.43 6.77 -2.47
CA LEU A 75 -4.81 7.24 -2.49
C LEU A 75 -5.78 6.18 -1.93
N THR A 76 -5.65 4.93 -2.37
CA THR A 76 -6.51 3.84 -1.89
C THR A 76 -6.24 3.49 -0.42
N ASP A 77 -5.00 3.61 0.08
CA ASP A 77 -4.65 3.45 1.49
C ASP A 77 -5.30 4.54 2.36
N GLN A 78 -5.30 5.79 1.88
CA GLN A 78 -5.99 6.90 2.55
C GLN A 78 -7.50 6.69 2.59
N LEU A 79 -8.11 6.26 1.46
CA LEU A 79 -9.53 5.93 1.41
C LEU A 79 -9.88 4.77 2.36
N ALA A 80 -9.03 3.75 2.43
CA ALA A 80 -9.18 2.66 3.39
C ALA A 80 -9.18 3.19 4.84
N ALA A 81 -8.19 4.01 5.19
CA ALA A 81 -8.06 4.57 6.53
C ALA A 81 -9.28 5.42 6.94
N VAL A 82 -9.76 6.27 6.02
CA VAL A 82 -10.96 7.10 6.22
C VAL A 82 -12.21 6.22 6.39
N SER A 83 -12.38 5.21 5.51
CA SER A 83 -13.52 4.29 5.56
C SER A 83 -13.55 3.47 6.84
N PHE A 84 -12.40 2.97 7.31
CA PHE A 84 -12.30 2.28 8.59
C PHE A 84 -12.61 3.18 9.77
N THR A 85 -12.10 4.41 9.75
CA THR A 85 -12.30 5.37 10.85
C THR A 85 -13.78 5.76 10.96
N ILE A 86 -14.37 6.21 9.86
CA ILE A 86 -15.78 6.64 9.83
C ILE A 86 -16.70 5.45 10.08
N GLY A 87 -16.48 4.33 9.38
CA GLY A 87 -17.27 3.11 9.54
C GLY A 87 -17.20 2.57 10.98
N GLY A 88 -16.00 2.57 11.58
CA GLY A 88 -15.79 2.15 12.96
C GLY A 88 -16.53 3.04 13.97
N ILE A 89 -16.48 4.37 13.81
CA ILE A 89 -17.18 5.33 14.69
C ILE A 89 -18.70 5.13 14.58
N ILE A 90 -19.25 5.00 13.37
CA ILE A 90 -20.69 4.80 13.14
C ILE A 90 -21.11 3.44 13.73
N PHE A 91 -20.33 2.38 13.51
CA PHE A 91 -20.62 1.05 14.04
C PHE A 91 -20.66 1.05 15.57
N LEU A 92 -19.65 1.62 16.22
CA LEU A 92 -19.60 1.72 17.68
C LEU A 92 -20.73 2.60 18.24
N GLY A 93 -21.06 3.70 17.53
CA GLY A 93 -22.22 4.53 17.86
C GLY A 93 -23.52 3.73 17.82
N GLY A 94 -23.70 2.91 16.78
CA GLY A 94 -24.86 2.01 16.66
C GLY A 94 -24.97 1.01 17.83
N VAL A 95 -23.84 0.40 18.21
CA VAL A 95 -23.80 -0.52 19.38
C VAL A 95 -24.26 0.17 20.68
N LEU A 96 -23.85 1.43 20.89
CA LEU A 96 -24.23 2.18 22.09
C LEU A 96 -25.70 2.60 22.06
N ILE A 97 -26.21 3.04 20.92
CA ILE A 97 -27.59 3.52 20.77
C ILE A 97 -28.60 2.35 20.81
N ARG A 98 -28.20 1.16 20.38
CA ARG A 98 -29.04 -0.03 20.39
C ARG A 98 -29.64 -0.35 21.78
N GLN A 99 -29.01 0.10 22.84
CA GLN A 99 -29.54 -0.09 24.21
C GLN A 99 -30.77 0.78 24.49
N ASP A 100 -30.87 1.94 23.85
CA ASP A 100 -31.95 2.90 24.04
C ASP A 100 -33.00 2.81 22.93
N ASP A 101 -32.54 2.63 21.65
CA ASP A 101 -33.37 2.48 20.45
C ASP A 101 -32.78 1.40 19.57
N GLN A 102 -33.44 0.24 19.53
CA GLN A 102 -32.97 -0.93 18.79
C GLN A 102 -32.96 -0.69 17.30
N GLY A 103 -33.96 -0.01 16.72
CA GLY A 103 -34.07 0.24 15.28
C GLY A 103 -32.96 1.13 14.76
N ILE A 104 -32.77 2.29 15.38
CA ILE A 104 -31.71 3.23 14.98
C ILE A 104 -30.32 2.60 15.20
N GLY A 105 -30.15 1.86 16.31
CA GLY A 105 -28.87 1.19 16.60
C GLY A 105 -28.50 0.17 15.53
N GLU A 106 -29.45 -0.65 15.05
CA GLU A 106 -29.21 -1.64 14.02
C GLU A 106 -28.88 -1.01 12.66
N ASP A 107 -29.58 0.04 12.24
CA ASP A 107 -29.30 0.79 11.03
C ASP A 107 -27.89 1.38 11.02
N LEU A 108 -27.47 2.00 12.13
CA LEU A 108 -26.12 2.54 12.29
C LEU A 108 -25.03 1.46 12.25
N MET A 109 -25.29 0.30 12.90
CA MET A 109 -24.35 -0.83 12.85
C MET A 109 -24.19 -1.36 11.41
N LEU A 110 -25.28 -1.43 10.64
CA LEU A 110 -25.25 -1.87 9.27
C LEU A 110 -24.50 -0.88 8.38
N MET A 111 -24.75 0.41 8.51
CA MET A 111 -24.01 1.47 7.80
C MET A 111 -22.53 1.48 8.19
N GLY A 112 -22.20 1.39 9.47
CA GLY A 112 -20.82 1.32 9.94
C GLY A 112 -20.09 0.07 9.45
N GLY A 113 -20.77 -1.08 9.47
CA GLY A 113 -20.27 -2.33 8.92
C GLY A 113 -19.96 -2.25 7.41
N ALA A 114 -20.85 -1.62 6.63
CA ALA A 114 -20.61 -1.36 5.22
C ALA A 114 -19.37 -0.46 5.01
N GLY A 115 -19.19 0.57 5.83
CA GLY A 115 -17.99 1.43 5.81
C GLY A 115 -16.70 0.67 6.11
N ILE A 116 -16.71 -0.22 7.10
CA ILE A 116 -15.57 -1.11 7.41
C ILE A 116 -15.30 -2.05 6.23
N GLY A 117 -16.34 -2.65 5.62
CA GLY A 117 -16.21 -3.49 4.43
C GLY A 117 -15.58 -2.76 3.25
N ALA A 118 -16.00 -1.52 2.98
CA ALA A 118 -15.38 -0.67 1.95
C ALA A 118 -13.90 -0.40 2.26
N GLY A 119 -13.55 -0.15 3.52
CA GLY A 119 -12.16 0.02 3.96
C GLY A 119 -11.29 -1.21 3.67
N LEU A 120 -11.82 -2.42 3.90
CA LEU A 120 -11.13 -3.68 3.55
C LEU A 120 -10.87 -3.77 2.05
N LEU A 121 -11.87 -3.48 1.21
CA LEU A 121 -11.72 -3.52 -0.24
C LEU A 121 -10.64 -2.54 -0.72
N PHE A 122 -10.65 -1.29 -0.23
CA PHE A 122 -9.62 -0.31 -0.57
C PHE A 122 -8.23 -0.75 -0.11
N SER A 123 -8.10 -1.40 1.05
CA SER A 123 -6.83 -1.93 1.55
C SER A 123 -6.27 -3.03 0.62
N ILE A 124 -7.13 -3.92 0.12
CA ILE A 124 -6.72 -4.97 -0.84
C ILE A 124 -6.24 -4.34 -2.15
N VAL A 125 -6.99 -3.37 -2.68
CA VAL A 125 -6.62 -2.65 -3.92
C VAL A 125 -5.31 -1.91 -3.74
N SER A 126 -5.11 -1.23 -2.60
CA SER A 126 -3.84 -0.57 -2.26
C SER A 126 -2.67 -1.54 -2.29
N GLY A 127 -2.83 -2.72 -1.67
CA GLY A 127 -1.80 -3.77 -1.70
C GLY A 127 -1.43 -4.24 -3.11
N GLY A 128 -2.42 -4.36 -4.00
CA GLY A 128 -2.21 -4.68 -5.42
C GLY A 128 -1.37 -3.61 -6.14
N HIS A 129 -1.72 -2.33 -5.97
CA HIS A 129 -0.96 -1.22 -6.53
C HIS A 129 0.47 -1.14 -5.97
N GLN A 130 0.66 -1.35 -4.66
CA GLN A 130 1.99 -1.39 -4.04
C GLN A 130 2.86 -2.49 -4.66
N HIS A 131 2.31 -3.69 -4.80
CA HIS A 131 3.04 -4.82 -5.39
C HIS A 131 3.46 -4.52 -6.84
N ARG A 132 2.55 -3.98 -7.64
CA ARG A 132 2.82 -3.60 -9.03
C ARG A 132 3.86 -2.50 -9.13
N ALA A 133 3.80 -1.49 -8.26
CA ALA A 133 4.79 -0.41 -8.19
C ALA A 133 6.20 -0.95 -7.91
N VAL A 134 6.34 -1.88 -6.95
CA VAL A 134 7.63 -2.50 -6.62
C VAL A 134 8.17 -3.34 -7.77
N GLN A 135 7.32 -4.08 -8.48
CA GLN A 135 7.75 -4.84 -9.66
C GLN A 135 8.32 -3.90 -10.72
N LEU A 136 7.58 -2.84 -11.08
CA LEU A 136 8.01 -1.87 -12.10
C LEU A 136 9.28 -1.15 -11.70
N TYR A 137 9.41 -0.76 -10.43
CA TYR A 137 10.63 -0.15 -9.89
C TYR A 137 11.83 -1.10 -10.02
N ASN A 138 11.68 -2.34 -9.58
CA ASN A 138 12.77 -3.33 -9.64
C ASN A 138 13.16 -3.69 -11.08
N GLU A 139 12.21 -3.72 -12.02
CA GLU A 139 12.47 -3.92 -13.44
C GLU A 139 13.27 -2.76 -14.02
N ASP A 140 12.90 -1.53 -13.67
CA ASP A 140 13.56 -0.32 -14.16
C ASP A 140 15.00 -0.21 -13.62
N ILE A 141 15.19 -0.47 -12.33
CA ILE A 141 16.52 -0.55 -11.71
C ILE A 141 17.40 -1.61 -12.41
N LYS A 142 16.86 -2.80 -12.67
CA LYS A 142 17.60 -3.85 -13.38
C LYS A 142 18.02 -3.42 -14.78
N ARG A 143 17.14 -2.76 -15.53
CA ARG A 143 17.46 -2.24 -16.87
C ARG A 143 18.55 -1.17 -16.83
N TYR A 144 18.49 -0.28 -15.82
CA TYR A 144 19.45 0.82 -15.70
C TYR A 144 20.85 0.35 -15.32
N TYR A 145 20.95 -0.60 -14.37
CA TYR A 145 22.25 -1.10 -13.87
C TYR A 145 22.79 -2.31 -14.63
N ASN A 146 21.97 -2.99 -15.41
CA ASN A 146 22.38 -4.15 -16.20
C ASN A 146 21.80 -4.07 -17.62
N PRO A 147 22.24 -3.08 -18.44
CA PRO A 147 21.71 -2.88 -19.79
C PRO A 147 21.91 -4.09 -20.71
N SER A 148 22.85 -4.97 -20.38
CA SER A 148 23.07 -6.25 -21.11
C SER A 148 22.10 -7.36 -20.71
N ALA A 149 21.35 -7.24 -19.61
CA ALA A 149 20.37 -8.25 -19.19
C ALA A 149 19.10 -8.31 -20.08
N GLY A 150 18.93 -7.36 -21.01
CA GLY A 150 17.87 -7.36 -22.02
C GLY A 150 18.28 -7.92 -23.39
N VAL A 151 19.55 -8.32 -23.55
CA VAL A 151 20.07 -8.89 -24.80
C VAL A 151 20.44 -10.35 -24.55
N GLU A 152 19.47 -11.22 -24.71
CA GLU A 152 19.71 -12.65 -24.66
C GLU A 152 20.23 -13.14 -26.01
N TRP A 153 21.51 -13.45 -26.09
CA TRP A 153 22.12 -14.05 -27.26
C TRP A 153 21.83 -15.57 -27.25
N GLN A 154 20.89 -15.99 -28.07
CA GLN A 154 20.68 -17.42 -28.29
C GLN A 154 21.56 -17.92 -29.45
N PHE A 155 22.55 -18.74 -29.12
CA PHE A 155 23.34 -19.47 -30.09
C PHE A 155 22.62 -20.79 -30.40
N GLY A 156 22.07 -20.91 -31.59
CA GLY A 156 21.45 -22.15 -32.07
C GLY A 156 22.25 -22.75 -33.23
N LEU A 157 22.55 -24.05 -33.17
CA LEU A 157 23.00 -24.82 -34.30
C LEU A 157 21.78 -25.35 -35.07
N SER A 158 21.51 -24.76 -36.21
CA SER A 158 20.51 -25.27 -37.17
C SER A 158 21.24 -26.09 -38.23
N GLY A 159 20.59 -27.07 -38.85
CA GLY A 159 21.17 -27.90 -39.90
C GLY A 159 21.68 -27.14 -41.14
N SER A 160 21.50 -25.81 -41.20
CA SER A 160 21.98 -24.91 -42.21
C SER A 160 23.08 -23.93 -41.75
N GLY A 161 23.54 -24.02 -40.47
CA GLY A 161 24.59 -23.16 -39.93
C GLY A 161 24.25 -22.51 -38.59
N LEU A 162 25.11 -21.56 -38.16
CA LEU A 162 24.98 -20.82 -36.91
C LEU A 162 23.90 -19.73 -37.07
N THR A 163 22.86 -19.75 -36.25
CA THR A 163 21.87 -18.68 -36.17
C THR A 163 22.07 -17.89 -34.87
N LEU A 164 22.24 -16.57 -35.05
CA LEU A 164 22.26 -15.56 -33.98
C LEU A 164 20.87 -14.92 -33.95
N ARG A 165 20.16 -15.05 -32.80
CA ARG A 165 18.87 -14.40 -32.58
C ARG A 165 19.00 -13.40 -31.44
N LEU A 166 18.72 -12.16 -31.70
CA LEU A 166 18.49 -11.11 -30.71
C LEU A 166 17.01 -11.20 -30.29
N MET A 167 16.75 -11.39 -29.00
CA MET A 167 15.43 -11.20 -28.41
C MET A 167 15.44 -9.99 -27.46
#